data_351ff247fd20ba55c637019c8412efb6
#
_entry.id   351ff247fd20ba55c637019c8412efb6
#
_cell.length_a   1.000
_cell.length_b   1.000
_cell.length_c   1.000
_cell.angle_alpha   90.00
_cell.angle_beta   90.00
_cell.angle_gamma   90.00
#
_symmetry.space_group_name_H-M   'P 1'
#
loop_
_entity.id
_entity.type
_entity.pdbx_description
1 polymer ?
#
loop_
_entity_poly.entity_id
_entity_poly.type
_entity_poly.pdbx_seq_one_letter_code
_entity_poly.pdbx_strand_id
1 'polypeptide(L)'
;VDSIFFEKPYYLIPTEGAEGAYGLFRDAINKSGKIGIAKFVMRNKEKLAAVRVIGDILILNQLRYFSEITKPEDIEIPQAGIAGGNELDLAINLINELSADFNPEKYHDSYTEELLRIINEKSRGKEPKTKGEIPQPTIEMKDIAEKLKQSLEYAKKNEPM
;
A
#
# COMPACT_ATOMS: atom_id res chain seq x y z
N VAL A 1 14.38 4.17 7.08
CA VAL A 1 13.19 4.97 7.44
C VAL A 1 12.00 4.05 7.42
N ASP A 2 11.21 4.06 8.50
CA ASP A 2 9.99 3.26 8.59
C ASP A 2 8.95 3.74 7.57
N SER A 3 8.18 2.80 7.03
CA SER A 3 7.17 3.07 5.99
C SER A 3 6.07 4.04 6.44
N ILE A 4 5.80 4.11 7.74
CA ILE A 4 4.80 5.01 8.32
C ILE A 4 5.09 6.50 8.05
N PHE A 5 6.37 6.85 7.83
CA PHE A 5 6.78 8.21 7.52
C PHE A 5 6.58 8.59 6.06
N PHE A 6 6.52 7.63 5.14
CA PHE A 6 6.38 7.94 3.72
C PHE A 6 4.97 8.42 3.38
N GLU A 7 4.90 9.51 2.57
CA GLU A 7 3.64 10.10 2.15
C GLU A 7 3.47 10.06 0.63
N LYS A 8 4.31 10.79 -0.11
CA LYS A 8 4.16 10.95 -1.55
C LYS A 8 5.50 10.94 -2.26
N PRO A 9 5.68 10.12 -3.31
CA PRO A 9 6.88 10.14 -4.14
C PRO A 9 6.79 11.21 -5.24
N TYR A 10 7.95 11.80 -5.57
CA TYR A 10 8.16 12.68 -6.70
C TYR A 10 9.41 12.25 -7.46
N TYR A 11 9.32 12.16 -8.78
CA TYR A 11 10.47 11.95 -9.64
C TYR A 11 11.22 13.25 -9.82
N LEU A 12 12.54 13.22 -9.60
CA LEU A 12 13.40 14.39 -9.82
C LEU A 12 13.99 14.30 -11.21
N ILE A 13 13.84 15.38 -11.97
CA ILE A 13 14.38 15.53 -13.32
C ILE A 13 15.32 16.74 -13.29
N PRO A 14 16.54 16.63 -13.85
CA PRO A 14 17.44 17.78 -13.92
C PRO A 14 16.86 18.88 -14.82
N THR A 15 17.09 20.12 -14.43
CA THR A 15 16.90 21.26 -15.33
C THR A 15 18.09 21.36 -16.30
N GLU A 16 17.89 22.06 -17.40
CA GLU A 16 18.95 22.30 -18.40
C GLU A 16 20.22 22.85 -17.75
N GLY A 17 21.35 22.21 -18.03
CA GLY A 17 22.67 22.56 -17.45
C GLY A 17 22.96 21.93 -16.07
N ALA A 18 22.00 21.23 -15.44
CA ALA A 18 22.17 20.57 -14.15
C ALA A 18 22.43 19.04 -14.25
N GLU A 19 22.53 18.51 -15.47
CA GLU A 19 22.62 17.06 -15.71
C GLU A 19 23.84 16.43 -15.05
N GLY A 20 24.99 17.11 -15.10
CA GLY A 20 26.24 16.63 -14.49
C GLY A 20 26.14 16.53 -12.97
N ALA A 21 25.58 17.55 -12.31
CA ALA A 21 25.39 17.56 -10.86
C ALA A 21 24.36 16.50 -10.44
N TYR A 22 23.28 16.36 -11.21
CA TYR A 22 22.25 15.32 -10.99
C TYR A 22 22.86 13.92 -11.09
N GLY A 23 23.64 13.63 -12.16
CA GLY A 23 24.28 12.34 -12.35
C GLY A 23 25.25 12.00 -11.22
N LEU A 24 26.11 12.97 -10.83
CA LEU A 24 27.04 12.79 -9.73
C LEU A 24 26.30 12.47 -8.41
N PHE A 25 25.25 13.20 -8.09
CA PHE A 25 24.49 13.01 -6.86
C PHE A 25 23.73 11.66 -6.86
N ARG A 26 23.12 11.31 -7.98
CA ARG A 26 22.49 10.00 -8.18
C ARG A 26 23.49 8.85 -7.94
N ASP A 27 24.64 8.91 -8.58
CA ASP A 27 25.64 7.86 -8.50
C ASP A 27 26.26 7.77 -7.09
N ALA A 28 26.43 8.91 -6.42
CA ALA A 28 26.92 8.94 -5.05
C ALA A 28 25.94 8.29 -4.06
N ILE A 29 24.65 8.60 -4.17
CA ILE A 29 23.61 7.96 -3.33
C ILE A 29 23.56 6.46 -3.63
N ASN A 30 23.54 6.07 -4.90
CA ASN A 30 23.45 4.67 -5.31
C ASN A 30 24.65 3.86 -4.80
N LYS A 31 25.88 4.34 -5.01
CA LYS A 31 27.11 3.67 -4.56
C LYS A 31 27.24 3.63 -3.04
N SER A 32 26.74 4.64 -2.33
CA SER A 32 26.79 4.66 -0.86
C SER A 32 25.84 3.69 -0.18
N GLY A 33 24.80 3.20 -0.89
CA GLY A 33 23.72 2.40 -0.31
C GLY A 33 22.89 3.15 0.74
N LYS A 34 22.98 4.47 0.75
CA LYS A 34 22.30 5.34 1.73
C LYS A 34 21.16 6.09 1.07
N ILE A 35 20.31 6.69 1.91
CA ILE A 35 19.32 7.66 1.49
C ILE A 35 19.66 9.02 2.06
N GLY A 36 19.38 10.09 1.32
CA GLY A 36 19.53 11.46 1.80
C GLY A 36 18.27 11.91 2.55
N ILE A 37 18.42 12.58 3.70
CA ILE A 37 17.31 13.27 4.35
C ILE A 37 17.48 14.76 4.09
N ALA A 38 16.43 15.41 3.60
CA ALA A 38 16.45 16.80 3.21
C ALA A 38 15.16 17.51 3.62
N LYS A 39 15.22 18.83 3.67
CA LYS A 39 14.06 19.71 3.73
C LYS A 39 13.88 20.43 2.42
N PHE A 40 12.65 20.62 2.00
CA PHE A 40 12.33 21.35 0.79
C PHE A 40 11.05 22.17 0.98
N VAL A 41 10.87 23.20 0.18
CA VAL A 41 9.69 24.05 0.24
C VAL A 41 8.79 23.76 -0.96
N MET A 42 7.55 23.43 -0.68
CA MET A 42 6.54 23.24 -1.71
C MET A 42 5.24 23.96 -1.29
N ARG A 43 4.68 24.77 -2.18
CA ARG A 43 3.46 25.55 -1.91
C ARG A 43 3.53 26.35 -0.60
N ASN A 44 4.65 27.03 -0.39
CA ASN A 44 4.94 27.87 0.79
C ASN A 44 4.99 27.12 2.14
N LYS A 45 5.17 25.80 2.11
CA LYS A 45 5.34 24.98 3.32
C LYS A 45 6.65 24.19 3.24
N GLU A 46 7.42 24.24 4.33
CA GLU A 46 8.58 23.36 4.51
C GLU A 46 8.09 21.91 4.70
N LYS A 47 8.74 21.01 4.01
CA LYS A 47 8.47 19.59 4.03
C LYS A 47 9.75 18.80 4.27
N LEU A 48 9.63 17.67 4.94
CA LEU A 48 10.71 16.70 5.10
C LEU A 48 10.69 15.73 3.92
N ALA A 49 11.87 15.30 3.46
CA ALA A 49 11.98 14.36 2.37
C ALA A 49 13.10 13.33 2.58
N ALA A 50 12.89 12.15 2.03
CA ALA A 50 13.93 11.16 1.76
C ALA A 50 14.24 11.16 0.27
N VAL A 51 15.53 11.31 -0.08
CA VAL A 51 16.02 11.21 -1.46
C VAL A 51 16.71 9.88 -1.63
N ARG A 52 16.29 9.13 -2.63
CA ARG A 52 16.83 7.80 -2.95
C ARG A 52 16.88 7.58 -4.47
N VAL A 53 17.56 6.53 -4.89
CA VAL A 53 17.62 6.13 -6.30
C VAL A 53 16.74 4.90 -6.53
N ILE A 54 15.98 4.91 -7.62
CA ILE A 54 15.30 3.72 -8.16
C ILE A 54 15.66 3.61 -9.64
N GLY A 55 16.32 2.50 -10.02
CA GLY A 55 16.91 2.41 -11.35
C GLY A 55 17.90 3.55 -11.57
N ASP A 56 17.68 4.36 -12.60
CA ASP A 56 18.53 5.50 -12.97
C ASP A 56 17.94 6.86 -12.57
N ILE A 57 16.91 6.88 -11.71
CA ILE A 57 16.17 8.09 -11.37
C ILE A 57 16.26 8.40 -9.88
N LEU A 58 16.50 9.67 -9.55
CA LEU A 58 16.36 10.17 -8.19
C LEU A 58 14.88 10.35 -7.86
N ILE A 59 14.49 9.82 -6.70
CA ILE A 59 13.14 9.97 -6.16
C ILE A 59 13.21 10.72 -4.84
N LEU A 60 12.40 11.76 -4.73
CA LEU A 60 12.13 12.47 -3.50
C LEU A 60 10.81 11.94 -2.93
N ASN A 61 10.90 11.21 -1.83
CA ASN A 61 9.73 10.83 -1.07
C ASN A 61 9.45 11.88 0.02
N GLN A 62 8.32 12.56 -0.05
CA GLN A 62 7.86 13.40 1.05
C GLN A 62 7.66 12.54 2.29
N LEU A 63 8.12 13.03 3.43
CA LEU A 63 7.99 12.36 4.72
C LEU A 63 7.09 13.20 5.64
N ARG A 64 6.37 12.51 6.51
CA ARG A 64 5.71 13.12 7.67
C ARG A 64 6.73 13.49 8.71
N TYR A 65 6.47 14.58 9.44
CA TYR A 65 7.20 14.87 10.67
C TYR A 65 6.77 13.88 11.76
N PHE A 66 7.65 13.65 12.74
CA PHE A 66 7.33 12.77 13.87
C PHE A 66 6.07 13.20 14.63
N SER A 67 5.82 14.51 14.71
CA SER A 67 4.62 15.08 15.34
C SER A 67 3.31 14.79 14.60
N GLU A 68 3.38 14.36 13.34
CA GLU A 68 2.22 14.00 12.52
C GLU A 68 1.87 12.51 12.61
N ILE A 69 2.70 11.73 13.31
CA ILE A 69 2.50 10.29 13.51
C ILE A 69 1.81 10.07 14.86
N THR A 70 0.66 9.44 14.83
CA THR A 70 0.01 8.97 16.06
C THR A 70 0.85 7.86 16.67
N LYS A 71 1.23 8.00 17.93
CA LYS A 71 2.00 6.98 18.62
C LYS A 71 1.12 5.79 18.97
N PRO A 72 1.63 4.55 18.85
CA PRO A 72 0.87 3.36 19.26
C PRO A 72 0.38 3.42 20.70
N GLU A 73 1.15 4.06 21.60
CA GLU A 73 0.79 4.21 23.02
C GLU A 73 -0.44 5.12 23.24
N ASP A 74 -0.74 6.01 22.27
CA ASP A 74 -1.87 6.93 22.33
C ASP A 74 -3.17 6.26 21.80
N ILE A 75 -3.09 5.00 21.32
CA ILE A 75 -4.21 4.26 20.76
C ILE A 75 -4.69 3.23 21.78
N GLU A 76 -5.90 3.43 22.29
CA GLU A 76 -6.54 2.45 23.16
C GLU A 76 -7.01 1.24 22.32
N ILE A 77 -6.30 0.12 22.44
CA ILE A 77 -6.71 -1.14 21.83
C ILE A 77 -7.40 -1.98 22.91
N PRO A 78 -8.67 -2.35 22.73
CA PRO A 78 -9.33 -3.26 23.64
C PRO A 78 -8.53 -4.55 23.78
N GLN A 79 -8.26 -4.97 25.03
CA GLN A 79 -7.58 -6.24 25.25
C GLN A 79 -8.50 -7.37 24.79
N ALA A 80 -8.21 -7.93 23.62
CA ALA A 80 -8.81 -9.19 23.21
C ALA A 80 -8.15 -10.34 24.00
N GLY A 81 -8.94 -11.33 24.39
CA GLY A 81 -8.38 -12.55 24.98
C GLY A 81 -7.33 -13.16 24.03
N ILE A 82 -6.30 -13.74 24.63
CA ILE A 82 -5.28 -14.45 23.84
C ILE A 82 -5.97 -15.64 23.16
N ALA A 83 -5.91 -15.71 21.84
CA ALA A 83 -6.40 -16.85 21.09
C ALA A 83 -5.73 -18.15 21.60
N GLY A 84 -6.46 -19.24 21.73
CA GLY A 84 -5.91 -20.54 22.12
C GLY A 84 -4.85 -21.00 21.09
N GLY A 85 -3.89 -21.83 21.52
CA GLY A 85 -2.79 -22.26 20.65
C GLY A 85 -3.24 -22.84 19.31
N ASN A 86 -4.30 -23.64 19.31
CA ASN A 86 -4.86 -24.23 18.06
C ASN A 86 -5.43 -23.18 17.09
N GLU A 87 -6.01 -22.09 17.57
CA GLU A 87 -6.55 -21.00 16.75
C GLU A 87 -5.43 -20.21 16.12
N LEU A 88 -4.34 -19.95 16.86
CA LEU A 88 -3.15 -19.29 16.36
C LEU A 88 -2.49 -20.11 15.26
N ASP A 89 -2.31 -21.41 15.46
CA ASP A 89 -1.71 -22.32 14.47
C ASP A 89 -2.55 -22.36 13.17
N LEU A 90 -3.88 -22.41 13.28
CA LEU A 90 -4.77 -22.34 12.12
C LEU A 90 -4.65 -21.00 11.38
N ALA A 91 -4.55 -19.91 12.11
CA ALA A 91 -4.36 -18.59 11.50
C ALA A 91 -3.01 -18.48 10.78
N ILE A 92 -1.92 -18.98 11.38
CA ILE A 92 -0.60 -19.01 10.76
C ILE A 92 -0.62 -19.87 9.48
N ASN A 93 -1.23 -21.04 9.53
CA ASN A 93 -1.35 -21.89 8.35
C ASN A 93 -2.13 -21.20 7.23
N LEU A 94 -3.23 -20.52 7.54
CA LEU A 94 -3.98 -19.74 6.55
C LEU A 94 -3.14 -18.62 5.94
N ILE A 95 -2.39 -17.87 6.75
CA ILE A 95 -1.48 -16.84 6.26
C ILE A 95 -0.44 -17.43 5.31
N ASN A 96 0.15 -18.57 5.65
CA ASN A 96 1.16 -19.21 4.81
C ASN A 96 0.58 -19.68 3.47
N GLU A 97 -0.64 -20.24 3.47
CA GLU A 97 -1.32 -20.67 2.23
C GLU A 97 -1.73 -19.47 1.32
N LEU A 98 -2.04 -18.33 1.93
CA LEU A 98 -2.38 -17.12 1.18
C LEU A 98 -1.17 -16.25 0.81
N SER A 99 0.03 -16.60 1.31
CA SER A 99 1.24 -15.82 1.05
C SER A 99 1.74 -16.04 -0.37
N ALA A 100 1.93 -14.96 -1.09
CA ALA A 100 2.50 -14.95 -2.44
C ALA A 100 3.37 -13.70 -2.63
N ASP A 101 4.25 -13.73 -3.63
CA ASP A 101 5.01 -12.55 -4.02
C ASP A 101 4.08 -11.44 -4.49
N PHE A 102 4.33 -10.23 -3.99
CA PHE A 102 3.54 -9.06 -4.39
C PHE A 102 3.80 -8.71 -5.86
N ASN A 103 2.77 -8.89 -6.69
CA ASN A 103 2.79 -8.45 -8.08
C ASN A 103 1.77 -7.32 -8.27
N PRO A 104 2.21 -6.06 -8.38
CA PRO A 104 1.32 -4.91 -8.51
C PRO A 104 0.45 -4.96 -9.76
N GLU A 105 0.89 -5.64 -10.83
CA GLU A 105 0.13 -5.75 -12.08
C GLU A 105 -1.15 -6.58 -11.95
N LYS A 106 -1.24 -7.40 -10.90
CA LYS A 106 -2.45 -8.18 -10.61
C LYS A 106 -3.59 -7.35 -9.99
N TYR A 107 -3.28 -6.16 -9.48
CA TYR A 107 -4.26 -5.31 -8.79
C TYR A 107 -4.77 -4.21 -9.72
N HIS A 108 -6.03 -4.30 -10.09
CA HIS A 108 -6.70 -3.34 -10.97
C HIS A 108 -7.69 -2.50 -10.17
N ASP A 109 -7.84 -1.23 -10.55
CA ASP A 109 -8.87 -0.36 -9.99
C ASP A 109 -10.24 -0.70 -10.63
N SER A 110 -10.90 -1.69 -10.05
CA SER A 110 -12.20 -2.17 -10.52
C SER A 110 -13.29 -1.09 -10.47
N TYR A 111 -13.14 -0.08 -9.59
CA TYR A 111 -14.08 1.05 -9.54
C TYR A 111 -13.94 1.93 -10.79
N THR A 112 -12.72 2.29 -11.15
CA THR A 112 -12.45 3.09 -12.35
C THR A 112 -12.87 2.33 -13.62
N GLU A 113 -12.60 1.03 -13.71
CA GLU A 113 -13.02 0.21 -14.83
C GLU A 113 -14.55 0.17 -14.98
N GLU A 114 -15.26 -0.06 -13.89
CA GLU A 114 -16.72 -0.08 -13.86
C GLU A 114 -17.32 1.29 -14.19
N LEU A 115 -16.73 2.37 -13.67
CA LEU A 115 -17.14 3.74 -13.99
C LEU A 115 -16.99 4.03 -15.49
N LEU A 116 -15.86 3.67 -16.09
CA LEU A 116 -15.62 3.82 -17.53
C LEU A 116 -16.61 2.98 -18.35
N ARG A 117 -16.92 1.76 -17.90
CA ARG A 117 -17.94 0.92 -18.53
C ARG A 117 -19.32 1.61 -18.54
N ILE A 118 -19.73 2.13 -17.37
CA ILE A 118 -21.00 2.84 -17.22
C ILE A 118 -21.07 4.09 -18.12
N ILE A 119 -20.00 4.87 -18.18
CA ILE A 119 -19.89 6.06 -19.04
C ILE A 119 -20.04 5.66 -20.51
N ASN A 120 -19.33 4.62 -20.94
CA ASN A 120 -19.39 4.11 -22.32
C ASN A 120 -20.77 3.56 -22.70
N GLU A 121 -21.45 2.88 -21.77
CA GLU A 121 -22.81 2.39 -22.01
C GLU A 121 -23.82 3.54 -22.15
N LYS A 122 -23.75 4.54 -21.24
CA LYS A 122 -24.61 5.73 -21.31
C LYS A 122 -24.35 6.55 -22.57
N SER A 123 -23.12 6.71 -23.01
CA SER A 123 -22.80 7.42 -24.24
C SER A 123 -23.38 6.75 -25.50
N ARG A 124 -23.60 5.44 -25.43
CA ARG A 124 -24.25 4.63 -26.48
C ARG A 124 -25.76 4.51 -26.31
N GLY A 125 -26.37 5.28 -25.39
CA GLY A 125 -27.82 5.27 -25.13
C GLY A 125 -28.32 4.00 -24.43
N LYS A 126 -27.46 3.23 -23.80
CA LYS A 126 -27.82 2.05 -23.01
C LYS A 126 -27.97 2.42 -21.53
N GLU A 127 -29.02 1.92 -20.87
CA GLU A 127 -29.10 2.01 -19.41
C GLU A 127 -28.17 0.98 -18.76
N PRO A 128 -27.16 1.43 -17.98
CA PRO A 128 -26.25 0.52 -17.30
C PRO A 128 -27.00 -0.26 -16.24
N LYS A 129 -26.92 -1.58 -16.26
CA LYS A 129 -27.36 -2.42 -15.14
C LYS A 129 -26.33 -2.28 -14.02
N THR A 130 -26.71 -1.65 -12.91
CA THR A 130 -25.92 -1.67 -11.68
C THR A 130 -25.81 -3.12 -11.20
N LYS A 131 -24.60 -3.65 -11.08
CA LYS A 131 -24.35 -4.89 -10.33
C LYS A 131 -24.73 -4.61 -8.87
N GLY A 132 -25.61 -5.46 -8.34
CA GLY A 132 -26.20 -5.29 -7.03
C GLY A 132 -25.21 -5.00 -5.88
N GLU A 133 -25.76 -4.64 -4.74
CA GLU A 133 -25.07 -4.28 -3.51
C GLU A 133 -23.89 -5.22 -3.22
N ILE A 134 -22.73 -4.63 -2.92
CA ILE A 134 -21.60 -5.37 -2.38
C ILE A 134 -22.06 -5.98 -1.06
N PRO A 135 -22.04 -7.31 -0.91
CA PRO A 135 -22.44 -7.93 0.36
C PRO A 135 -21.55 -7.39 1.47
N GLN A 136 -22.13 -6.67 2.43
CA GLN A 136 -21.38 -6.29 3.63
C GLN A 136 -21.08 -7.58 4.41
N PRO A 137 -19.83 -7.86 4.76
CA PRO A 137 -19.51 -9.02 5.56
C PRO A 137 -20.08 -8.82 6.97
N THR A 138 -21.17 -9.47 7.28
CA THR A 138 -21.69 -9.58 8.65
C THR A 138 -20.80 -10.57 9.39
N ILE A 139 -19.80 -10.07 10.11
CA ILE A 139 -18.95 -10.90 10.94
C ILE A 139 -19.63 -11.07 12.29
N GLU A 140 -20.40 -12.14 12.44
CA GLU A 140 -20.73 -12.65 13.77
C GLU A 140 -19.55 -13.49 14.28
N MET A 141 -18.88 -12.98 15.31
CA MET A 141 -17.65 -13.56 15.87
C MET A 141 -17.89 -14.79 16.77
N LYS A 142 -18.78 -15.69 16.45
CA LYS A 142 -19.10 -16.82 17.37
C LYS A 142 -18.28 -18.07 17.19
N ASP A 143 -17.55 -18.21 16.07
CA ASP A 143 -16.68 -19.39 15.90
C ASP A 143 -15.51 -19.08 14.95
N ILE A 144 -14.49 -18.45 15.51
CA ILE A 144 -13.28 -18.05 14.76
C ILE A 144 -12.57 -19.28 14.19
N ALA A 145 -12.48 -20.37 14.98
CA ALA A 145 -11.77 -21.59 14.58
C ALA A 145 -12.45 -22.26 13.37
N GLU A 146 -13.80 -22.31 13.35
CA GLU A 146 -14.54 -22.90 12.23
C GLU A 146 -14.40 -22.05 10.96
N LYS A 147 -14.49 -20.71 11.09
CA LYS A 147 -14.26 -19.78 9.97
C LYS A 147 -12.83 -19.85 9.42
N LEU A 148 -11.83 -19.98 10.28
CA LEU A 148 -10.44 -20.17 9.86
C LEU A 148 -10.26 -21.49 9.09
N LYS A 149 -10.87 -22.58 9.53
CA LYS A 149 -10.86 -23.86 8.80
C LYS A 149 -11.53 -23.75 7.42
N GLN A 150 -12.70 -23.15 7.36
CA GLN A 150 -13.41 -22.92 6.08
C GLN A 150 -12.60 -22.04 5.12
N SER A 151 -11.97 -20.98 5.64
CA SER A 151 -11.10 -20.10 4.84
C SER A 151 -9.86 -20.82 4.36
N LEU A 152 -9.27 -21.69 5.17
CA LEU A 152 -8.12 -22.52 4.80
C LEU A 152 -8.48 -23.53 3.71
N GLU A 153 -9.64 -24.17 3.79
CA GLU A 153 -10.14 -25.09 2.75
C GLU A 153 -10.43 -24.34 1.44
N TYR A 154 -10.95 -23.13 1.54
CA TYR A 154 -11.20 -22.29 0.36
C TYR A 154 -9.88 -21.85 -0.29
N ALA A 155 -8.89 -21.43 0.50
CA ALA A 155 -7.57 -21.03 0.00
C ALA A 155 -6.85 -22.17 -0.72
N LYS A 156 -6.95 -23.42 -0.20
CA LYS A 156 -6.38 -24.61 -0.86
C LYS A 156 -7.04 -24.97 -2.19
N LYS A 157 -8.27 -24.53 -2.43
CA LYS A 157 -9.01 -24.80 -3.67
C LYS A 157 -8.84 -23.72 -4.74
N ASN A 158 -8.42 -22.51 -4.34
CA ASN A 158 -8.27 -21.38 -5.23
C ASN A 158 -6.85 -20.84 -5.09
N GLU A 159 -6.16 -20.62 -6.21
CA GLU A 159 -4.84 -19.98 -6.19
C GLU A 159 -4.92 -18.57 -5.59
N PRO A 160 -3.91 -18.13 -4.81
CA PRO A 160 -3.89 -16.77 -4.27
C PRO A 160 -3.85 -15.75 -5.41
N MET A 161 -4.71 -14.76 -5.32
CA MET A 161 -4.76 -13.63 -6.27
C MET A 161 -3.53 -12.73 -6.18
#